data_a6a6d49ea1d2aa3431ac6aee684297a8
#
_entry.id   a6a6d49ea1d2aa3431ac6aee684297a8
#
_cell.length_a   1.000
_cell.length_b   1.000
_cell.length_c   1.000
_cell.angle_alpha   90.00
_cell.angle_beta   90.00
_cell.angle_gamma   90.00
#
_symmetry.space_group_name_H-M   'P 1'
#
loop_
_entity.id
_entity.type
_entity.pdbx_description
1 polymer ?
#
loop_
_entity_poly.entity_id
_entity_poly.type
_entity_poly.pdbx_seq_one_letter_code
_entity_poly.pdbx_strand_id
1 'polypeptide(L)'
;MRRFTRTLVAAALTATVVAGTAGWASGTTQQPVTGAPVGTAAWRADGLPDPEGMTPAQVTAYFGGLSESRRTQLLREHPGVVGNLDGAPLALRYAANARAAGARFAGQQVLAYDPRGRGQAVLVYGDLARAAHVAVIVPGSDVDARNFTPLARKAAALRAATGDRTAVVAWAGYTTPVGVGLDAATGDLAEAGADRLTRFTEGLRAVGSAEPALFCHSYGSVVCGLAAHELKAKDLVAIASPGMRADDVAALNTSARVWAAKDPTDWIDRVPYVEFAGLGHGTDPAAPEFGARRVPAADAQGHDGYFAPGTASLRAFAAIAEGDVR
;
A
#
# COMPACT_ATOMS: atom_id res chain seq x y z
N MET A 1 15.76 6.89 40.27
CA MET A 1 14.66 5.94 40.53
C MET A 1 13.37 6.26 39.75
N ARG A 2 12.87 7.52 39.62
CA ARG A 2 11.60 7.82 38.94
C ARG A 2 11.59 7.55 37.40
N ARG A 3 12.72 7.57 36.71
CA ARG A 3 12.79 7.28 35.25
C ARG A 3 12.72 5.77 34.96
N PHE A 4 13.35 4.93 35.77
CA PHE A 4 13.28 3.46 35.62
C PHE A 4 11.87 2.92 35.88
N THR A 5 11.13 3.49 36.81
CA THR A 5 9.76 3.07 37.11
C THR A 5 8.80 3.38 35.97
N ARG A 6 8.99 4.51 35.23
CA ARG A 6 8.18 4.85 34.06
C ARG A 6 8.44 3.91 32.88
N THR A 7 9.69 3.52 32.65
CA THR A 7 10.06 2.57 31.59
C THR A 7 9.52 1.17 31.86
N LEU A 8 9.56 0.72 33.11
CA LEU A 8 8.99 -0.57 33.51
C LEU A 8 7.46 -0.59 33.46
N VAL A 9 6.79 0.51 33.78
CA VAL A 9 5.33 0.64 33.63
C VAL A 9 4.91 0.67 32.17
N ALA A 10 5.65 1.34 31.29
CA ALA A 10 5.40 1.32 29.85
C ALA A 10 5.59 -0.08 29.26
N ALA A 11 6.67 -0.78 29.61
CA ALA A 11 6.93 -2.16 29.19
C ALA A 11 5.87 -3.14 29.74
N ALA A 12 5.39 -2.95 30.97
CA ALA A 12 4.33 -3.76 31.57
C ALA A 12 2.97 -3.49 30.90
N LEU A 13 2.66 -2.24 30.52
CA LEU A 13 1.44 -1.89 29.79
C LEU A 13 1.47 -2.46 28.35
N THR A 14 2.62 -2.43 27.68
CA THR A 14 2.79 -3.04 26.36
C THR A 14 2.62 -4.56 26.44
N ALA A 15 3.17 -5.21 27.46
CA ALA A 15 2.99 -6.64 27.69
C ALA A 15 1.54 -7.00 28.09
N THR A 16 0.80 -6.12 28.77
CA THR A 16 -0.60 -6.36 29.18
C THR A 16 -1.55 -6.17 28.01
N VAL A 17 -1.30 -5.24 27.09
CA VAL A 17 -2.07 -5.09 25.85
C VAL A 17 -1.83 -6.30 24.94
N VAL A 18 -0.58 -6.75 24.80
CA VAL A 18 -0.24 -7.98 24.06
C VAL A 18 -0.84 -9.22 24.73
N ALA A 19 -0.81 -9.33 26.06
CA ALA A 19 -1.40 -10.48 26.77
C ALA A 19 -2.94 -10.46 26.80
N GLY A 20 -3.58 -9.29 26.82
CA GLY A 20 -5.04 -9.14 26.74
C GLY A 20 -5.59 -9.49 25.37
N THR A 21 -4.80 -9.32 24.30
CA THR A 21 -5.14 -9.73 22.92
C THR A 21 -4.70 -11.16 22.59
N ALA A 22 -3.81 -11.78 23.38
CA ALA A 22 -3.34 -13.15 23.18
C ALA A 22 -4.46 -14.21 23.29
N GLY A 23 -5.59 -13.89 23.91
CA GLY A 23 -6.80 -14.74 23.87
C GLY A 23 -7.49 -14.78 22.50
N TRP A 24 -7.14 -13.88 21.59
CA TRP A 24 -7.66 -13.79 20.21
C TRP A 24 -6.61 -14.17 19.17
N ALA A 25 -5.35 -14.26 19.56
CA ALA A 25 -4.20 -14.56 18.70
C ALA A 25 -3.75 -16.02 18.83
N SER A 26 -4.65 -16.97 18.72
CA SER A 26 -4.29 -18.36 18.40
C SER A 26 -4.18 -18.51 16.88
N GLY A 27 -3.27 -17.74 16.26
CA GLY A 27 -2.99 -17.80 14.83
C GLY A 27 -1.49 -17.93 14.61
N THR A 28 -1.09 -18.86 13.76
CA THR A 28 0.27 -18.91 13.20
C THR A 28 0.62 -17.55 12.62
N THR A 29 1.81 -17.02 12.94
CA THR A 29 2.38 -15.80 12.33
C THR A 29 2.28 -15.92 10.80
N GLN A 30 1.73 -14.88 10.16
CA GLN A 30 1.59 -14.86 8.72
C GLN A 30 2.97 -14.72 8.08
N GLN A 31 3.20 -15.48 7.01
CA GLN A 31 4.39 -15.30 6.18
C GLN A 31 4.07 -14.36 5.02
N PRO A 32 4.94 -13.39 4.73
CA PRO A 32 4.75 -12.52 3.57
C PRO A 32 4.84 -13.33 2.27
N VAL A 33 3.96 -13.06 1.33
CA VAL A 33 4.08 -13.59 -0.03
C VAL A 33 5.10 -12.74 -0.77
N THR A 34 6.28 -13.31 -0.96
CA THR A 34 7.43 -12.68 -1.63
C THR A 34 7.86 -13.49 -2.87
N GLY A 35 8.94 -13.05 -3.53
CA GLY A 35 9.54 -13.72 -4.67
C GLY A 35 8.77 -13.53 -5.98
N ALA A 36 9.22 -14.26 -7.00
CA ALA A 36 8.75 -14.13 -8.36
C ALA A 36 7.26 -14.44 -8.53
N PRO A 37 6.59 -13.86 -9.54
CA PRO A 37 5.20 -14.15 -9.89
C PRO A 37 4.95 -15.63 -10.17
N VAL A 38 3.70 -16.06 -10.01
CA VAL A 38 3.26 -17.42 -10.37
C VAL A 38 3.54 -17.67 -11.86
N GLY A 39 4.11 -18.85 -12.16
CA GLY A 39 4.47 -19.23 -13.53
C GLY A 39 5.91 -18.93 -13.93
N THR A 40 6.72 -18.32 -13.06
CA THR A 40 8.13 -17.98 -13.35
C THR A 40 9.00 -19.19 -13.71
N ALA A 41 8.71 -20.37 -13.16
CA ALA A 41 9.45 -21.57 -13.52
C ALA A 41 9.30 -21.93 -15.03
N ALA A 42 8.08 -21.89 -15.56
CA ALA A 42 7.83 -22.10 -17.00
C ALA A 42 8.44 -20.95 -17.84
N TRP A 43 8.33 -19.71 -17.38
CA TRP A 43 8.94 -18.55 -18.02
C TRP A 43 10.47 -18.74 -18.17
N ARG A 44 11.15 -19.17 -17.11
CA ARG A 44 12.62 -19.45 -17.14
C ARG A 44 12.95 -20.64 -18.04
N ALA A 45 12.11 -21.68 -18.04
CA ALA A 45 12.30 -22.86 -18.88
C ALA A 45 12.26 -22.53 -20.39
N ASP A 46 11.48 -21.51 -20.77
CA ASP A 46 11.42 -21.02 -22.14
C ASP A 46 12.56 -20.03 -22.49
N GLY A 47 13.58 -19.92 -21.64
CA GLY A 47 14.76 -19.09 -21.86
C GLY A 47 14.49 -17.58 -21.80
N LEU A 48 13.40 -17.16 -21.17
CA LEU A 48 13.04 -15.75 -21.03
C LEU A 48 13.81 -15.09 -19.87
N PRO A 49 14.03 -13.76 -19.91
CA PRO A 49 14.78 -13.05 -18.88
C PRO A 49 14.19 -13.23 -17.48
N ASP A 50 15.03 -13.45 -16.48
CA ASP A 50 14.55 -13.70 -15.11
C ASP A 50 13.78 -12.50 -14.54
N PRO A 51 12.50 -12.67 -14.17
CA PRO A 51 11.66 -11.59 -13.65
C PRO A 51 12.20 -10.96 -12.36
N GLU A 52 12.93 -11.73 -11.52
CA GLU A 52 13.50 -11.24 -10.26
C GLU A 52 14.76 -10.40 -10.51
N GLY A 53 15.51 -10.69 -11.56
CA GLY A 53 16.72 -9.96 -11.93
C GLY A 53 16.49 -8.66 -12.71
N MET A 54 15.25 -8.40 -13.19
CA MET A 54 14.94 -7.20 -13.96
C MET A 54 14.39 -6.07 -13.08
N THR A 55 14.91 -4.87 -13.21
CA THR A 55 14.25 -3.64 -12.72
C THR A 55 13.00 -3.33 -13.57
N PRO A 56 12.02 -2.57 -13.05
CA PRO A 56 10.85 -2.16 -13.85
C PRO A 56 11.22 -1.45 -15.16
N ALA A 57 12.27 -0.64 -15.18
CA ALA A 57 12.76 0.01 -16.41
C ALA A 57 13.29 -1.02 -17.43
N GLN A 58 13.99 -2.06 -16.98
CA GLN A 58 14.43 -3.15 -17.85
C GLN A 58 13.26 -3.98 -18.38
N VAL A 59 12.22 -4.20 -17.56
CA VAL A 59 10.96 -4.82 -18.01
C VAL A 59 10.31 -4.00 -19.12
N THR A 60 10.19 -2.68 -18.92
CA THR A 60 9.64 -1.78 -19.95
C THR A 60 10.45 -1.84 -21.25
N ALA A 61 11.79 -1.79 -21.15
CA ALA A 61 12.67 -1.90 -22.32
C ALA A 61 12.54 -3.25 -23.04
N TYR A 62 12.49 -4.36 -22.27
CA TYR A 62 12.29 -5.70 -22.81
C TYR A 62 10.99 -5.78 -23.62
N PHE A 63 9.86 -5.41 -23.05
CA PHE A 63 8.57 -5.42 -23.79
C PHE A 63 8.56 -4.41 -24.94
N GLY A 64 9.26 -3.28 -24.81
CA GLY A 64 9.42 -2.28 -25.86
C GLY A 64 10.10 -2.83 -27.12
N GLY A 65 11.08 -3.72 -26.94
CA GLY A 65 11.81 -4.39 -28.04
C GLY A 65 11.05 -5.54 -28.72
N LEU A 66 9.92 -6.00 -28.15
CA LEU A 66 9.17 -7.12 -28.71
C LEU A 66 8.15 -6.66 -29.76
N SER A 67 7.94 -7.50 -30.79
CA SER A 67 6.82 -7.35 -31.71
C SER A 67 5.47 -7.55 -30.98
N GLU A 68 4.40 -7.02 -31.55
CA GLU A 68 3.04 -7.20 -31.00
C GLU A 68 2.64 -8.68 -30.95
N SER A 69 3.00 -9.46 -31.97
CA SER A 69 2.75 -10.91 -32.00
C SER A 69 3.46 -11.63 -30.85
N ARG A 70 4.72 -11.25 -30.55
CA ARG A 70 5.47 -11.85 -29.45
C ARG A 70 4.90 -11.44 -28.07
N ARG A 71 4.49 -10.19 -27.89
CA ARG A 71 3.79 -9.74 -26.67
C ARG A 71 2.50 -10.52 -26.45
N THR A 72 1.70 -10.72 -27.51
CA THR A 72 0.46 -11.50 -27.46
C THR A 72 0.72 -12.96 -27.16
N GLN A 73 1.80 -13.53 -27.68
CA GLN A 73 2.22 -14.89 -27.38
C GLN A 73 2.59 -15.04 -25.89
N LEU A 74 3.43 -14.17 -25.36
CA LEU A 74 3.83 -14.17 -23.93
C LEU A 74 2.63 -14.02 -23.00
N LEU A 75 1.67 -13.16 -23.37
CA LEU A 75 0.41 -12.99 -22.62
C LEU A 75 -0.39 -14.31 -22.55
N ARG A 76 -0.38 -15.13 -23.60
CA ARG A 76 -1.11 -16.42 -23.59
C ARG A 76 -0.38 -17.51 -22.85
N GLU A 77 0.95 -17.56 -23.01
CA GLU A 77 1.80 -18.63 -22.46
C GLU A 77 2.15 -18.39 -20.98
N HIS A 78 2.36 -17.13 -20.60
CA HIS A 78 2.83 -16.74 -19.27
C HIS A 78 1.98 -15.63 -18.60
N PRO A 79 0.65 -15.76 -18.57
CA PRO A 79 -0.20 -14.67 -18.06
C PRO A 79 0.12 -14.29 -16.61
N GLY A 80 0.45 -15.27 -15.75
CA GLY A 80 0.79 -15.02 -14.34
C GLY A 80 2.05 -14.17 -14.17
N VAL A 81 3.03 -14.31 -15.06
CA VAL A 81 4.24 -13.48 -15.06
C VAL A 81 3.94 -12.11 -15.66
N VAL A 82 3.43 -12.06 -16.89
CA VAL A 82 3.14 -10.81 -17.61
C VAL A 82 2.23 -9.88 -16.81
N GLY A 83 1.20 -10.42 -16.15
CA GLY A 83 0.25 -9.65 -15.36
C GLY A 83 0.83 -9.01 -14.11
N ASN A 84 1.93 -9.58 -13.57
CA ASN A 84 2.52 -9.16 -12.30
C ASN A 84 3.93 -8.58 -12.42
N LEU A 85 4.43 -8.39 -13.66
CA LEU A 85 5.69 -7.67 -13.89
C LEU A 85 5.48 -6.17 -13.86
N ASP A 86 6.00 -5.52 -12.82
CA ASP A 86 6.03 -4.06 -12.76
C ASP A 86 6.93 -3.52 -13.88
N GLY A 87 6.41 -2.53 -14.64
CA GLY A 87 7.04 -2.03 -15.86
C GLY A 87 6.56 -2.70 -17.17
N ALA A 88 5.82 -3.80 -17.11
CA ALA A 88 5.17 -4.33 -18.33
C ALA A 88 4.02 -3.41 -18.79
N PRO A 89 3.72 -3.37 -20.11
CA PRO A 89 2.67 -2.52 -20.66
C PRO A 89 1.32 -2.74 -19.93
N LEU A 90 0.67 -1.65 -19.53
CA LEU A 90 -0.57 -1.70 -18.75
C LEU A 90 -1.65 -2.56 -19.41
N ALA A 91 -1.84 -2.42 -20.73
CA ALA A 91 -2.82 -3.20 -21.47
C ALA A 91 -2.58 -4.73 -21.39
N LEU A 92 -1.32 -5.15 -21.41
CA LEU A 92 -0.97 -6.58 -21.25
C LEU A 92 -1.24 -7.06 -19.81
N ARG A 93 -0.89 -6.24 -18.82
CA ARG A 93 -1.17 -6.55 -17.40
C ARG A 93 -2.69 -6.70 -17.16
N TYR A 94 -3.50 -5.76 -17.65
CA TYR A 94 -4.96 -5.85 -17.53
C TYR A 94 -5.51 -7.10 -18.23
N ALA A 95 -5.07 -7.41 -19.45
CA ALA A 95 -5.54 -8.57 -20.20
C ALA A 95 -5.17 -9.90 -19.51
N ALA A 96 -3.97 -9.99 -18.93
CA ALA A 96 -3.51 -11.14 -18.17
C ALA A 96 -4.34 -11.35 -16.89
N ASN A 97 -4.50 -10.28 -16.10
CA ASN A 97 -5.13 -10.35 -14.79
C ASN A 97 -6.67 -10.46 -14.88
N ALA A 98 -7.32 -9.95 -15.95
CA ALA A 98 -8.75 -10.15 -16.16
C ALA A 98 -9.14 -11.63 -16.19
N ARG A 99 -8.25 -12.49 -16.71
CA ARG A 99 -8.45 -13.94 -16.72
C ARG A 99 -8.10 -14.58 -15.38
N ALA A 100 -6.97 -14.20 -14.79
CA ALA A 100 -6.46 -14.78 -13.55
C ALA A 100 -7.37 -14.48 -12.35
N ALA A 101 -7.92 -13.27 -12.27
CA ALA A 101 -8.80 -12.83 -11.19
C ALA A 101 -10.24 -13.37 -11.32
N GLY A 102 -10.64 -13.82 -12.51
CA GLY A 102 -11.91 -14.49 -12.76
C GLY A 102 -13.14 -13.66 -12.38
N ALA A 103 -14.19 -14.34 -11.91
CA ALA A 103 -15.47 -13.70 -11.56
C ALA A 103 -15.37 -12.69 -10.40
N ARG A 104 -14.36 -12.82 -9.54
CA ARG A 104 -14.19 -11.94 -8.36
C ARG A 104 -14.07 -10.46 -8.72
N PHE A 105 -13.34 -10.16 -9.79
CA PHE A 105 -13.10 -8.81 -10.26
C PHE A 105 -13.59 -8.62 -11.71
N ALA A 106 -14.65 -9.33 -12.10
CA ALA A 106 -15.22 -9.23 -13.44
C ALA A 106 -15.59 -7.77 -13.77
N GLY A 107 -15.20 -7.32 -14.96
CA GLY A 107 -15.46 -5.96 -15.45
C GLY A 107 -14.58 -4.86 -14.83
N GLN A 108 -13.66 -5.21 -13.92
CA GLN A 108 -12.74 -4.25 -13.30
C GLN A 108 -11.37 -4.25 -13.97
N GLN A 109 -10.66 -3.13 -13.86
CA GLN A 109 -9.27 -3.00 -14.34
C GLN A 109 -8.31 -3.56 -13.31
N VAL A 110 -7.94 -4.85 -13.43
CA VAL A 110 -7.03 -5.54 -12.51
C VAL A 110 -5.59 -5.38 -13.00
N LEU A 111 -4.82 -4.54 -12.33
CA LEU A 111 -3.43 -4.24 -12.70
C LEU A 111 -2.45 -5.32 -12.21
N ALA A 112 -2.73 -5.95 -11.07
CA ALA A 112 -1.97 -7.09 -10.57
C ALA A 112 -2.90 -8.05 -9.81
N TYR A 113 -2.59 -9.34 -9.87
CA TYR A 113 -3.31 -10.37 -9.11
C TYR A 113 -2.39 -11.54 -8.79
N ASP A 114 -2.19 -11.81 -7.52
CA ASP A 114 -1.46 -12.98 -7.04
C ASP A 114 -2.39 -13.83 -6.15
N PRO A 115 -2.72 -15.05 -6.54
CA PRO A 115 -3.63 -15.91 -5.77
C PRO A 115 -2.99 -16.54 -4.53
N ARG A 116 -1.68 -16.44 -4.35
CA ARG A 116 -0.95 -17.05 -3.22
C ARG A 116 -1.41 -16.48 -1.88
N GLY A 117 -1.36 -17.29 -0.82
CA GLY A 117 -1.82 -16.90 0.51
C GLY A 117 -3.31 -16.52 0.51
N ARG A 118 -3.63 -15.34 1.06
CA ARG A 118 -4.98 -14.77 1.05
C ARG A 118 -5.31 -14.04 -0.26
N GLY A 119 -4.32 -13.94 -1.14
CA GLY A 119 -4.38 -13.24 -2.41
C GLY A 119 -4.05 -11.76 -2.30
N GLN A 120 -3.31 -11.27 -3.28
CA GLN A 120 -3.01 -9.85 -3.46
C GLN A 120 -3.72 -9.36 -4.72
N ALA A 121 -4.19 -8.12 -4.71
CA ALA A 121 -4.84 -7.52 -5.88
C ALA A 121 -4.57 -6.02 -5.95
N VAL A 122 -4.46 -5.51 -7.17
CA VAL A 122 -4.33 -4.09 -7.45
C VAL A 122 -5.34 -3.72 -8.53
N LEU A 123 -6.28 -2.84 -8.18
CA LEU A 123 -7.34 -2.38 -9.07
C LEU A 123 -7.19 -0.90 -9.38
N VAL A 124 -7.58 -0.52 -10.59
CA VAL A 124 -7.52 0.87 -11.07
C VAL A 124 -8.92 1.41 -11.33
N TYR A 125 -9.17 2.60 -10.84
CA TYR A 125 -10.37 3.41 -11.06
C TYR A 125 -9.99 4.64 -11.89
N GLY A 126 -10.49 4.72 -13.10
CA GLY A 126 -10.11 5.73 -14.09
C GLY A 126 -9.13 5.19 -15.12
N ASP A 127 -8.52 6.07 -15.92
CA ASP A 127 -7.59 5.70 -17.01
C ASP A 127 -6.14 6.00 -16.59
N LEU A 128 -5.44 4.99 -16.06
CA LEU A 128 -4.06 5.13 -15.59
C LEU A 128 -3.08 5.51 -16.70
N ALA A 129 -3.38 5.11 -17.95
CA ALA A 129 -2.49 5.41 -19.07
C ALA A 129 -2.55 6.88 -19.51
N ARG A 130 -3.65 7.58 -19.21
CA ARG A 130 -3.89 8.97 -19.63
C ARG A 130 -4.00 9.95 -18.45
N ALA A 131 -3.93 9.44 -17.23
CA ALA A 131 -4.09 10.25 -16.03
C ALA A 131 -2.96 11.26 -15.88
N ALA A 132 -3.31 12.52 -15.62
CA ALA A 132 -2.35 13.57 -15.24
C ALA A 132 -1.94 13.43 -13.77
N HIS A 133 -2.78 12.80 -12.95
CA HIS A 133 -2.59 12.58 -11.52
C HIS A 133 -2.88 11.12 -11.17
N VAL A 134 -2.08 10.57 -10.28
CA VAL A 134 -2.23 9.21 -9.78
C VAL A 134 -2.32 9.24 -8.26
N ALA A 135 -3.35 8.61 -7.71
CA ALA A 135 -3.49 8.37 -6.28
C ALA A 135 -3.41 6.87 -6.01
N VAL A 136 -2.65 6.45 -5.00
CA VAL A 136 -2.54 5.05 -4.60
C VAL A 136 -2.99 4.92 -3.16
N ILE A 137 -3.96 4.06 -2.88
CA ILE A 137 -4.41 3.78 -1.51
C ILE A 137 -3.76 2.47 -1.07
N VAL A 138 -2.95 2.55 -0.02
CA VAL A 138 -2.26 1.43 0.64
C VAL A 138 -3.06 1.06 1.88
N PRO A 139 -3.68 -0.12 1.94
CA PRO A 139 -4.54 -0.51 3.06
C PRO A 139 -3.76 -0.98 4.28
N GLY A 140 -4.44 -1.02 5.42
CA GLY A 140 -3.99 -1.69 6.63
C GLY A 140 -4.42 -3.15 6.71
N SER A 141 -4.67 -3.62 7.94
CA SER A 141 -5.06 -5.00 8.24
C SER A 141 -6.33 -5.46 7.53
N ASP A 142 -6.49 -6.76 7.40
CA ASP A 142 -7.71 -7.45 6.92
C ASP A 142 -8.12 -7.15 5.46
N VAL A 143 -7.25 -6.57 4.65
CA VAL A 143 -7.51 -6.26 3.24
C VAL A 143 -6.66 -7.16 2.35
N ASP A 144 -7.31 -7.99 1.55
CA ASP A 144 -6.69 -8.89 0.59
C ASP A 144 -7.62 -9.12 -0.62
N ALA A 145 -7.24 -10.00 -1.55
CA ALA A 145 -8.08 -10.28 -2.71
C ALA A 145 -9.44 -10.91 -2.34
N ARG A 146 -9.57 -11.56 -1.18
CA ARG A 146 -10.83 -12.15 -0.71
C ARG A 146 -11.70 -11.13 0.02
N ASN A 147 -11.08 -10.18 0.71
CA ASN A 147 -11.73 -9.09 1.44
C ASN A 147 -11.32 -7.72 0.88
N PHE A 148 -11.58 -7.49 -0.41
CA PHE A 148 -11.16 -6.28 -1.12
C PHE A 148 -12.17 -5.13 -1.04
N THR A 149 -13.42 -5.41 -0.68
CA THR A 149 -14.53 -4.45 -0.69
C THR A 149 -14.26 -3.15 0.10
N PRO A 150 -13.66 -3.19 1.31
CA PRO A 150 -13.35 -1.95 2.05
C PRO A 150 -12.41 -1.02 1.28
N LEU A 151 -11.37 -1.56 0.65
CA LEU A 151 -10.42 -0.79 -0.14
C LEU A 151 -11.07 -0.27 -1.43
N ALA A 152 -11.86 -1.10 -2.10
CA ALA A 152 -12.60 -0.71 -3.31
C ALA A 152 -13.52 0.49 -3.06
N ARG A 153 -14.22 0.52 -1.91
CA ARG A 153 -15.09 1.65 -1.51
C ARG A 153 -14.29 2.93 -1.32
N LYS A 154 -13.14 2.87 -0.62
CA LYS A 154 -12.24 4.01 -0.42
C LYS A 154 -11.74 4.56 -1.76
N ALA A 155 -11.32 3.67 -2.66
CA ALA A 155 -10.85 4.07 -3.99
C ALA A 155 -11.96 4.67 -4.86
N ALA A 156 -13.14 4.09 -4.86
CA ALA A 156 -14.29 4.63 -5.57
C ALA A 156 -14.71 6.01 -5.05
N ALA A 157 -14.70 6.20 -3.72
CA ALA A 157 -15.03 7.49 -3.10
C ALA A 157 -14.00 8.56 -3.46
N LEU A 158 -12.69 8.26 -3.39
CA LEU A 158 -11.64 9.19 -3.81
C LEU A 158 -11.74 9.50 -5.32
N ARG A 159 -11.98 8.48 -6.16
CA ARG A 159 -12.17 8.69 -7.60
C ARG A 159 -13.37 9.59 -7.91
N ALA A 160 -14.47 9.44 -7.18
CA ALA A 160 -15.65 10.28 -7.33
C ALA A 160 -15.44 11.72 -6.84
N ALA A 161 -14.51 11.93 -5.91
CA ALA A 161 -14.18 13.25 -5.38
C ALA A 161 -13.12 14.00 -6.21
N THR A 162 -12.40 13.29 -7.10
CA THR A 162 -11.40 13.86 -8.01
C THR A 162 -11.94 14.04 -9.41
N GLY A 163 -11.30 14.91 -10.21
CA GLY A 163 -11.64 15.11 -11.63
C GLY A 163 -11.21 13.96 -12.54
N ASP A 164 -11.67 13.98 -13.78
CA ASP A 164 -11.48 12.89 -14.75
C ASP A 164 -10.03 12.62 -15.15
N ARG A 165 -9.13 13.55 -14.84
CA ARG A 165 -7.69 13.39 -15.09
C ARG A 165 -6.92 12.66 -13.99
N THR A 166 -7.60 12.21 -12.96
CA THR A 166 -7.01 11.45 -11.84
C THR A 166 -7.36 9.96 -11.95
N ALA A 167 -6.37 9.10 -11.90
CA ALA A 167 -6.57 7.67 -11.69
C ALA A 167 -6.31 7.30 -10.23
N VAL A 168 -7.18 6.48 -9.65
CA VAL A 168 -7.03 5.98 -8.28
C VAL A 168 -6.72 4.49 -8.31
N VAL A 169 -5.65 4.10 -7.66
CA VAL A 169 -5.20 2.71 -7.55
C VAL A 169 -5.51 2.19 -6.14
N ALA A 170 -6.32 1.16 -6.04
CA ALA A 170 -6.54 0.39 -4.84
C ALA A 170 -5.46 -0.71 -4.76
N TRP A 171 -4.45 -0.51 -3.91
CA TRP A 171 -3.26 -1.35 -3.89
C TRP A 171 -3.21 -2.26 -2.66
N ALA A 172 -3.67 -3.50 -2.76
CA ALA A 172 -3.46 -4.56 -1.79
C ALA A 172 -2.38 -5.53 -2.32
N GLY A 173 -1.18 -4.99 -2.61
CA GLY A 173 -0.06 -5.70 -3.22
C GLY A 173 0.91 -6.34 -2.23
N TYR A 174 0.52 -6.52 -0.97
CA TYR A 174 1.31 -7.16 0.07
C TYR A 174 0.43 -8.04 0.97
N THR A 175 1.04 -8.88 1.79
CA THR A 175 0.34 -9.65 2.81
C THR A 175 0.00 -8.74 3.98
N THR A 176 -1.27 -8.38 4.13
CA THR A 176 -1.73 -7.55 5.25
C THR A 176 -1.87 -8.37 6.53
N PRO A 177 -1.65 -7.80 7.73
CA PRO A 177 -1.97 -8.47 8.98
C PRO A 177 -3.45 -8.87 9.08
N VAL A 178 -3.74 -9.89 9.88
CA VAL A 178 -5.11 -10.22 10.29
C VAL A 178 -5.37 -9.57 11.65
N GLY A 179 -6.33 -8.65 11.69
CA GLY A 179 -6.65 -7.91 12.91
C GLY A 179 -5.51 -7.03 13.39
N VAL A 180 -5.44 -6.85 14.72
CA VAL A 180 -4.47 -6.00 15.43
C VAL A 180 -3.53 -6.80 16.33
N GLY A 181 -3.28 -8.07 16.02
CA GLY A 181 -2.42 -8.97 16.77
C GLY A 181 -0.92 -8.76 16.55
N LEU A 182 -0.11 -9.80 16.82
CA LEU A 182 1.35 -9.74 16.70
C LEU A 182 1.83 -9.32 15.32
N ASP A 183 1.24 -9.85 14.25
CA ASP A 183 1.62 -9.50 12.88
C ASP A 183 1.39 -8.00 12.56
N ALA A 184 0.43 -7.36 13.24
CA ALA A 184 0.20 -5.92 13.15
C ALA A 184 1.10 -5.09 14.09
N ALA A 185 1.70 -5.72 15.10
CA ALA A 185 2.61 -5.06 16.04
C ALA A 185 4.07 -5.14 15.60
N THR A 186 4.43 -6.12 14.76
CA THR A 186 5.77 -6.28 14.17
C THR A 186 5.91 -5.52 12.86
N GLY A 187 7.14 -5.42 12.33
CA GLY A 187 7.45 -4.80 11.04
C GLY A 187 7.51 -5.77 9.85
N ASP A 188 7.54 -7.08 10.10
CA ASP A 188 7.93 -8.08 9.07
C ASP A 188 7.06 -8.04 7.81
N LEU A 189 5.73 -7.96 7.97
CA LEU A 189 4.81 -7.85 6.83
C LEU A 189 4.92 -6.49 6.14
N ALA A 190 5.23 -5.43 6.92
CA ALA A 190 5.40 -4.09 6.37
C ALA A 190 6.70 -3.94 5.60
N GLU A 191 7.79 -4.59 6.02
CA GLU A 191 9.07 -4.61 5.29
C GLU A 191 8.90 -5.24 3.91
N ALA A 192 8.32 -6.45 3.84
CA ALA A 192 7.99 -7.08 2.57
C ALA A 192 7.00 -6.24 1.73
N GLY A 193 6.08 -5.53 2.39
CA GLY A 193 5.16 -4.59 1.75
C GLY A 193 5.86 -3.37 1.18
N ALA A 194 6.88 -2.85 1.88
CA ALA A 194 7.68 -1.70 1.47
C ALA A 194 8.45 -1.99 0.18
N ASP A 195 9.14 -3.14 0.10
CA ASP A 195 9.84 -3.59 -1.11
C ASP A 195 8.86 -3.70 -2.31
N ARG A 196 7.68 -4.25 -2.07
CA ARG A 196 6.66 -4.40 -3.10
C ARG A 196 6.10 -3.05 -3.55
N LEU A 197 5.87 -2.10 -2.62
CA LEU A 197 5.37 -0.76 -2.92
C LEU A 197 6.40 0.07 -3.69
N THR A 198 7.66 0.00 -3.29
CA THR A 198 8.79 0.64 -3.99
C THR A 198 8.84 0.16 -5.44
N ARG A 199 8.89 -1.15 -5.66
CA ARG A 199 8.91 -1.73 -7.01
C ARG A 199 7.66 -1.38 -7.82
N PHE A 200 6.49 -1.33 -7.19
CA PHE A 200 5.24 -0.92 -7.84
C PHE A 200 5.30 0.54 -8.33
N THR A 201 5.75 1.48 -7.49
CA THR A 201 5.86 2.90 -7.87
C THR A 201 6.93 3.14 -8.92
N GLU A 202 8.05 2.40 -8.88
CA GLU A 202 9.02 2.37 -9.98
C GLU A 202 8.41 1.84 -11.28
N GLY A 203 7.55 0.83 -11.19
CA GLY A 203 6.82 0.28 -12.33
C GLY A 203 5.88 1.30 -12.97
N LEU A 204 5.15 2.07 -12.17
CA LEU A 204 4.32 3.17 -12.65
C LEU A 204 5.17 4.22 -13.40
N ARG A 205 6.29 4.61 -12.81
CA ARG A 205 7.23 5.54 -13.45
C ARG A 205 7.79 5.00 -14.76
N ALA A 206 8.18 3.72 -14.80
CA ALA A 206 8.77 3.08 -15.97
C ALA A 206 7.81 3.04 -17.17
N VAL A 207 6.50 2.93 -16.93
CA VAL A 207 5.48 2.99 -17.99
C VAL A 207 5.00 4.42 -18.29
N GLY A 208 5.63 5.44 -17.72
CA GLY A 208 5.33 6.85 -17.97
C GLY A 208 4.13 7.42 -17.21
N SER A 209 3.65 6.74 -16.17
CA SER A 209 2.60 7.28 -15.29
C SER A 209 3.14 8.44 -14.44
N ALA A 210 2.27 9.37 -14.07
CA ALA A 210 2.62 10.45 -13.15
C ALA A 210 3.05 9.90 -11.78
N GLU A 211 3.95 10.61 -11.10
CA GLU A 211 4.33 10.27 -9.71
C GLU A 211 3.09 10.35 -8.80
N PRO A 212 2.82 9.29 -8.03
CA PRO A 212 1.60 9.20 -7.25
C PRO A 212 1.63 10.03 -5.97
N ALA A 213 0.41 10.39 -5.48
CA ALA A 213 0.17 10.65 -4.07
C ALA A 213 -0.25 9.32 -3.40
N LEU A 214 0.40 8.95 -2.28
CA LEU A 214 0.14 7.71 -1.55
C LEU A 214 -0.72 8.00 -0.32
N PHE A 215 -1.84 7.31 -0.21
CA PHE A 215 -2.79 7.38 0.90
C PHE A 215 -2.67 6.10 1.74
N CYS A 216 -1.92 6.17 2.81
CA CYS A 216 -1.45 5.05 3.60
C CYS A 216 -2.31 4.89 4.85
N HIS A 217 -3.27 3.97 4.82
CA HIS A 217 -4.25 3.79 5.88
C HIS A 217 -3.81 2.74 6.91
N SER A 218 -3.92 3.08 8.19
CA SER A 218 -3.66 2.18 9.30
C SER A 218 -2.25 1.56 9.19
N TYR A 219 -2.10 0.23 9.29
CA TYR A 219 -0.83 -0.47 9.08
C TYR A 219 -0.16 -0.18 7.72
N GLY A 220 -0.93 0.24 6.71
CA GLY A 220 -0.37 0.72 5.44
C GLY A 220 0.55 1.93 5.57
N SER A 221 0.42 2.73 6.65
CA SER A 221 1.35 3.82 6.95
C SER A 221 2.73 3.32 7.41
N VAL A 222 2.79 2.15 8.06
CA VAL A 222 4.06 1.49 8.39
C VAL A 222 4.78 1.05 7.12
N VAL A 223 4.03 0.45 6.17
CA VAL A 223 4.55 0.10 4.83
C VAL A 223 5.11 1.33 4.12
N CYS A 224 4.34 2.42 4.08
CA CYS A 224 4.78 3.65 3.43
C CYS A 224 5.96 4.31 4.14
N GLY A 225 6.04 4.24 5.47
CA GLY A 225 7.16 4.79 6.24
C GLY A 225 8.46 4.06 5.96
N LEU A 226 8.44 2.73 5.98
CA LEU A 226 9.60 1.90 5.65
C LEU A 226 10.08 2.09 4.20
N ALA A 227 9.16 2.27 3.26
CA ALA A 227 9.48 2.51 1.87
C ALA A 227 9.91 3.97 1.57
N ALA A 228 9.62 4.94 2.45
CA ALA A 228 9.60 6.37 2.16
C ALA A 228 10.85 6.90 1.43
N HIS A 229 12.03 6.44 1.82
CA HIS A 229 13.31 6.90 1.27
C HIS A 229 13.56 6.46 -0.19
N GLU A 230 12.90 5.39 -0.65
CA GLU A 230 13.01 4.87 -2.01
C GLU A 230 11.82 5.22 -2.90
N LEU A 231 10.68 5.58 -2.28
CA LEU A 231 9.45 5.85 -3.01
C LEU A 231 9.59 7.01 -4.00
N LYS A 232 9.09 6.79 -5.19
CA LYS A 232 8.88 7.82 -6.20
C LYS A 232 7.44 8.33 -6.08
N ALA A 233 7.23 9.26 -5.15
CA ALA A 233 5.91 9.80 -4.81
C ALA A 233 6.00 11.31 -4.53
N LYS A 234 4.93 12.04 -4.85
CA LYS A 234 4.80 13.48 -4.55
C LYS A 234 4.36 13.73 -3.11
N ASP A 235 3.47 12.89 -2.63
CA ASP A 235 2.83 13.02 -1.32
C ASP A 235 2.72 11.67 -0.62
N LEU A 236 2.96 11.67 0.70
CA LEU A 236 2.69 10.55 1.60
C LEU A 236 1.67 11.02 2.63
N VAL A 237 0.49 10.42 2.65
CA VAL A 237 -0.59 10.76 3.57
C VAL A 237 -0.77 9.62 4.57
N ALA A 238 -0.32 9.80 5.80
CA ALA A 238 -0.56 8.86 6.90
C ALA A 238 -1.99 9.06 7.43
N ILE A 239 -2.82 8.03 7.37
CA ILE A 239 -4.24 8.07 7.73
C ILE A 239 -4.50 7.05 8.83
N ALA A 240 -5.05 7.47 9.98
CA ALA A 240 -5.31 6.55 11.10
C ALA A 240 -4.07 5.71 11.46
N SER A 241 -2.91 6.33 11.48
CA SER A 241 -1.62 5.65 11.51
C SER A 241 -1.23 5.21 12.93
N PRO A 242 -0.72 3.96 13.12
CA PRO A 242 -0.08 3.54 14.38
C PRO A 242 1.37 4.02 14.52
N GLY A 243 1.90 4.75 13.54
CA GLY A 243 3.29 5.17 13.38
C GLY A 243 3.80 4.84 11.98
N MET A 244 4.99 5.33 11.63
CA MET A 244 5.63 5.15 10.32
C MET A 244 7.06 4.57 10.42
N ARG A 245 7.42 3.98 11.56
CA ARG A 245 8.80 3.53 11.85
C ARG A 245 9.83 4.67 11.71
N ALA A 246 9.42 5.87 12.10
CA ALA A 246 10.22 7.09 12.09
C ALA A 246 9.84 7.97 13.29
N ASP A 247 10.80 8.73 13.79
CA ASP A 247 10.59 9.66 14.91
C ASP A 247 9.95 10.96 14.43
N ASP A 248 10.25 11.38 13.19
CA ASP A 248 9.77 12.60 12.56
C ASP A 248 9.84 12.51 11.02
N VAL A 249 9.39 13.57 10.33
CA VAL A 249 9.43 13.66 8.86
C VAL A 249 10.85 13.59 8.32
N ALA A 250 11.85 14.13 9.02
CA ALA A 250 13.23 14.11 8.56
C ALA A 250 13.80 12.68 8.57
N ALA A 251 13.44 11.87 9.55
CA ALA A 251 13.85 10.48 9.65
C ALA A 251 13.29 9.60 8.51
N LEU A 252 12.18 9.98 7.87
CA LEU A 252 11.66 9.29 6.69
C LEU A 252 12.58 9.42 5.45
N ASN A 253 13.49 10.40 5.46
CA ASN A 253 14.45 10.66 4.37
C ASN A 253 13.79 10.65 2.97
N THR A 254 12.62 11.27 2.85
CA THR A 254 11.81 11.30 1.62
C THR A 254 11.78 12.72 1.02
N SER A 255 11.66 12.79 -0.30
CA SER A 255 11.36 14.05 -1.01
C SER A 255 9.86 14.37 -1.09
N ALA A 256 9.00 13.42 -0.72
CA ALA A 256 7.56 13.61 -0.74
C ALA A 256 7.11 14.57 0.38
N ARG A 257 6.04 15.32 0.15
CA ARG A 257 5.36 16.04 1.22
C ARG A 257 4.65 15.04 2.12
N VAL A 258 4.86 15.14 3.42
CA VAL A 258 4.26 14.22 4.40
C VAL A 258 3.06 14.90 5.07
N TRP A 259 1.95 14.18 5.08
CA TRP A 259 0.67 14.62 5.64
C TRP A 259 0.16 13.60 6.65
N ALA A 260 -0.62 14.05 7.63
CA ALA A 260 -1.26 13.16 8.61
C ALA A 260 -2.72 13.53 8.82
N ALA A 261 -3.58 12.51 8.81
CA ALA A 261 -5.01 12.58 9.09
C ALA A 261 -5.33 11.66 10.27
N LYS A 262 -5.91 12.23 11.34
CA LYS A 262 -6.38 11.47 12.50
C LYS A 262 -7.68 12.07 13.04
N ASP A 263 -8.70 11.23 13.15
CA ASP A 263 -10.00 11.57 13.75
C ASP A 263 -9.92 11.41 15.28
N PRO A 264 -10.47 12.33 16.08
CA PRO A 264 -10.44 12.23 17.54
C PRO A 264 -11.20 11.04 18.10
N THR A 265 -12.10 10.42 17.33
CA THR A 265 -12.91 9.26 17.74
C THR A 265 -12.28 7.93 17.28
N ASP A 266 -11.14 7.99 16.57
CA ASP A 266 -10.45 6.81 16.09
C ASP A 266 -9.80 6.04 17.26
N TRP A 267 -10.05 4.72 17.30
CA TRP A 267 -9.47 3.85 18.31
C TRP A 267 -7.94 3.75 18.24
N ILE A 268 -7.33 4.20 17.13
CA ILE A 268 -5.88 4.18 16.93
C ILE A 268 -5.13 4.95 18.03
N ASP A 269 -5.77 5.95 18.65
CA ASP A 269 -5.21 6.68 19.79
C ASP A 269 -4.95 5.79 21.03
N ARG A 270 -5.49 4.58 21.07
CA ARG A 270 -5.26 3.61 22.15
C ARG A 270 -4.03 2.73 21.88
N VAL A 271 -3.46 2.78 20.68
CA VAL A 271 -2.23 2.07 20.32
C VAL A 271 -1.05 2.88 20.86
N PRO A 272 -0.12 2.28 21.63
CA PRO A 272 1.05 3.00 22.10
C PRO A 272 1.96 3.43 20.94
N TYR A 273 2.23 4.74 20.86
CA TYR A 273 3.15 5.32 19.89
C TYR A 273 4.60 5.19 20.36
N VAL A 274 5.08 3.96 20.40
CA VAL A 274 6.45 3.59 20.78
C VAL A 274 6.97 2.51 19.85
N GLU A 275 8.29 2.40 19.77
CA GLU A 275 8.96 1.25 19.17
C GLU A 275 9.98 0.72 20.16
N PHE A 276 9.91 -0.57 20.46
CA PHE A 276 10.86 -1.25 21.32
C PHE A 276 11.01 -2.71 20.93
N ALA A 277 12.24 -3.15 20.72
CA ALA A 277 12.58 -4.54 20.37
C ALA A 277 11.76 -5.09 19.16
N GLY A 278 11.54 -4.28 18.15
CA GLY A 278 10.80 -4.64 16.94
C GLY A 278 9.27 -4.60 17.08
N LEU A 279 8.74 -4.23 18.26
CA LEU A 279 7.30 -4.07 18.50
C LEU A 279 6.91 -2.59 18.51
N GLY A 280 5.78 -2.28 17.90
CA GLY A 280 5.27 -0.93 17.73
C GLY A 280 5.86 -0.22 16.51
N HIS A 281 5.43 1.01 16.26
CA HIS A 281 5.69 1.69 14.99
C HIS A 281 6.20 3.13 15.13
N GLY A 282 6.62 3.53 16.34
CA GLY A 282 7.25 4.83 16.59
C GLY A 282 6.25 5.95 16.86
N THR A 283 6.64 7.18 16.55
CA THR A 283 5.91 8.40 16.88
C THR A 283 4.60 8.54 16.08
N ASP A 284 3.58 9.16 16.70
CA ASP A 284 2.32 9.51 16.04
C ASP A 284 2.54 10.52 14.91
N PRO A 285 2.26 10.18 13.65
CA PRO A 285 2.43 11.12 12.54
C PRO A 285 1.52 12.35 12.62
N ALA A 286 0.42 12.27 13.38
CA ALA A 286 -0.46 13.42 13.61
C ALA A 286 -0.02 14.31 14.78
N ALA A 287 1.00 13.93 15.55
CA ALA A 287 1.55 14.77 16.60
C ALA A 287 2.36 15.93 16.01
N PRO A 288 2.32 17.13 16.61
CA PRO A 288 3.08 18.30 16.10
C PRO A 288 4.58 18.05 15.98
N GLU A 289 5.16 17.27 16.90
CA GLU A 289 6.59 16.93 16.95
C GLU A 289 7.04 16.06 15.78
N PHE A 290 6.14 15.31 15.15
CA PHE A 290 6.45 14.53 13.95
C PHE A 290 6.72 15.44 12.73
N GLY A 291 6.09 16.61 12.68
CA GLY A 291 6.31 17.60 11.62
C GLY A 291 5.54 17.36 10.32
N ALA A 292 4.60 16.41 10.27
CA ALA A 292 3.74 16.24 9.11
C ALA A 292 2.70 17.36 8.98
N ARG A 293 2.32 17.70 7.75
CA ARG A 293 1.23 18.62 7.45
C ARG A 293 -0.12 17.99 7.89
N ARG A 294 -0.95 18.76 8.55
CA ARG A 294 -2.22 18.23 9.05
C ARG A 294 -3.31 18.24 7.98
N VAL A 295 -4.02 17.14 7.89
CA VAL A 295 -5.25 17.01 7.10
C VAL A 295 -6.45 17.11 8.05
N PRO A 296 -7.46 17.97 7.78
CA PRO A 296 -8.69 18.00 8.55
C PRO A 296 -9.42 16.65 8.49
N ALA A 297 -9.73 16.06 9.66
CA ALA A 297 -10.33 14.73 9.73
C ALA A 297 -11.33 14.56 10.90
N ALA A 298 -11.70 15.64 11.61
CA ALA A 298 -12.54 15.57 12.80
C ALA A 298 -13.99 15.09 12.52
N ASP A 299 -14.39 15.00 11.27
CA ASP A 299 -15.69 14.51 10.81
C ASP A 299 -15.63 13.11 10.18
N ALA A 300 -14.48 12.44 10.24
CA ALA A 300 -14.28 11.13 9.61
C ALA A 300 -15.02 9.98 10.32
N GLN A 301 -15.29 10.12 11.61
CA GLN A 301 -16.00 9.14 12.44
C GLN A 301 -15.32 7.75 12.48
N GLY A 302 -14.30 7.64 13.33
CA GLY A 302 -13.57 6.40 13.63
C GLY A 302 -12.56 5.99 12.56
N HIS A 303 -12.13 4.74 12.61
CA HIS A 303 -10.95 4.26 11.89
C HIS A 303 -11.10 4.17 10.37
N ASP A 304 -12.29 3.98 9.86
CA ASP A 304 -12.55 3.74 8.42
C ASP A 304 -13.26 4.89 7.70
N GLY A 305 -13.70 5.92 8.43
CA GLY A 305 -14.54 6.97 7.88
C GLY A 305 -13.87 8.06 7.06
N TYR A 306 -12.55 8.08 6.99
CA TYR A 306 -11.76 9.14 6.35
C TYR A 306 -12.07 9.37 4.85
N PHE A 307 -12.53 8.33 4.16
CA PHE A 307 -12.94 8.40 2.75
C PHE A 307 -14.46 8.51 2.58
N ALA A 308 -15.21 8.74 3.65
CA ALA A 308 -16.66 8.87 3.55
C ALA A 308 -17.05 10.14 2.74
N PRO A 309 -18.04 10.03 1.83
CA PRO A 309 -18.50 11.18 1.05
C PRO A 309 -18.93 12.36 1.94
N GLY A 310 -18.48 13.56 1.59
CA GLY A 310 -18.80 14.78 2.32
C GLY A 310 -17.87 15.13 3.48
N THR A 311 -16.92 14.26 3.86
CA THR A 311 -15.94 14.57 4.91
C THR A 311 -14.91 15.60 4.45
N ALA A 312 -14.35 16.35 5.41
CA ALA A 312 -13.26 17.28 5.16
C ALA A 312 -11.98 16.54 4.72
N SER A 313 -11.74 15.34 5.28
CA SER A 313 -10.62 14.50 4.90
C SER A 313 -10.71 14.06 3.44
N LEU A 314 -11.84 13.60 2.94
CA LEU A 314 -11.98 13.20 1.54
C LEU A 314 -11.76 14.38 0.58
N ARG A 315 -12.28 15.58 0.91
CA ARG A 315 -12.02 16.80 0.12
C ARG A 315 -10.53 17.14 0.08
N ALA A 316 -9.85 17.07 1.22
CA ALA A 316 -8.41 17.31 1.29
C ALA A 316 -7.61 16.25 0.53
N PHE A 317 -8.02 14.97 0.62
CA PHE A 317 -7.39 13.89 -0.15
C PHE A 317 -7.55 14.09 -1.66
N ALA A 318 -8.72 14.54 -2.10
CA ALA A 318 -8.92 14.89 -3.52
C ALA A 318 -7.98 16.01 -3.97
N ALA A 319 -7.87 17.09 -3.19
CA ALA A 319 -6.96 18.19 -3.49
C ALA A 319 -5.48 17.75 -3.50
N ILE A 320 -5.05 16.88 -2.56
CA ILE A 320 -3.69 16.30 -2.55
C ILE A 320 -3.47 15.43 -3.79
N ALA A 321 -4.44 14.56 -4.12
CA ALA A 321 -4.36 13.68 -5.29
C ALA A 321 -4.21 14.47 -6.60
N GLU A 322 -4.87 15.62 -6.73
CA GLU A 322 -4.81 16.50 -7.90
C GLU A 322 -3.64 17.48 -7.87
N GLY A 323 -2.88 17.53 -6.76
CA GLY A 323 -1.76 18.44 -6.60
C GLY A 323 -2.17 19.90 -6.31
N ASP A 324 -3.43 20.15 -5.96
CA ASP A 324 -4.01 21.48 -5.70
C ASP A 324 -3.77 21.96 -4.26
N VAL A 325 -2.71 21.47 -3.64
CA VAL A 325 -2.29 21.86 -2.29
C VAL A 325 -0.98 22.63 -2.30
N ARG A 326 -0.92 23.76 -1.59
CA ARG A 326 0.26 24.62 -1.45
C ARG A 326 0.98 24.39 -0.13
#